data_e8e07dfd281dfb0bfd0b7b19e7cdc49a
#
_entry.id   e8e07dfd281dfb0bfd0b7b19e7cdc49a
#
_cell.length_a   1.000
_cell.length_b   1.000
_cell.length_c   1.000
_cell.angle_alpha   90.00
_cell.angle_beta   90.00
_cell.angle_gamma   90.00
#
_symmetry.space_group_name_H-M   'P 1'
#
loop_
_entity.id
_entity.type
_entity.pdbx_description
1 polymer ?
#
loop_
_entity_poly.entity_id
_entity_poly.type
_entity_poly.pdbx_seq_one_letter_code
_entity_poly.pdbx_strand_id
1 'polypeptide(L)'
;MKALTVAILAIALAGHTSVLDAQDTTTTTAADTGYAQYRESPISLPLGVGLRIPSYDRVNGLALPWGPKLELGDGRLDVDALVTYRSNLGKWDPSLEGTIRPGDENELRFFAGRGTFTNDAWIRGDLENMVAAFFAGSDSRNYYRADRGTARFARTFTSASVTFAPFIGGNMERDWSTGSLAPTKSPWSFYGRKGDLKMRRPNPRVARGSITSALGGAAIQIVRGDVEGKLDAQLEQSVRTALKPDCAGVPVFGLCSEPQPGDSFTQATFDGRVSFPTFGTQTFAFKGHAVLTGGSGITPVQRFTYLGGSSTLATVNLLALGGDRLLFVQGDYIVPIDAIQLPFVGSPFIGLRYAAGNAGVGGLPALIQNLGVGLGVSFVRADYTIDPAQNRSPFSRKSAFSVGLSLSL
;
A
#
# COMPACT_ATOMS: atom_id res chain seq x y z
N MET A 1 -27.90 3.84 10.81
CA MET A 1 -27.70 5.29 10.81
C MET A 1 -26.54 5.74 11.69
N LYS A 2 -26.42 5.32 12.97
CA LYS A 2 -25.31 5.77 13.86
C LYS A 2 -23.90 5.37 13.38
N ALA A 3 -23.74 4.23 12.69
CA ALA A 3 -22.45 3.77 12.17
C ALA A 3 -21.95 4.56 10.96
N LEU A 4 -22.87 5.02 10.11
CA LEU A 4 -22.53 5.84 8.94
C LEU A 4 -22.02 7.23 9.36
N THR A 5 -22.60 7.78 10.43
CA THR A 5 -22.19 9.09 10.97
C THR A 5 -20.78 9.06 11.57
N VAL A 6 -20.40 7.94 12.21
CA VAL A 6 -19.04 7.78 12.77
C VAL A 6 -17.99 7.60 11.65
N ALA A 7 -18.34 6.89 10.57
CA ALA A 7 -17.44 6.71 9.43
C ALA A 7 -17.21 8.03 8.68
N ILE A 8 -18.26 8.84 8.50
CA ILE A 8 -18.17 10.17 7.87
C ILE A 8 -17.35 11.12 8.75
N LEU A 9 -17.48 11.05 10.07
CA LEU A 9 -16.72 11.90 10.99
C LEU A 9 -15.22 11.52 11.01
N ALA A 10 -14.88 10.23 10.92
CA ALA A 10 -13.49 9.77 10.85
C ALA A 10 -12.81 10.19 9.53
N ILE A 11 -13.55 10.18 8.42
CA ILE A 11 -13.05 10.61 7.10
C ILE A 11 -12.92 12.13 7.03
N ALA A 12 -13.84 12.89 7.64
CA ALA A 12 -13.76 14.34 7.72
C ALA A 12 -12.57 14.82 8.56
N LEU A 13 -12.22 14.10 9.63
CA LEU A 13 -11.03 14.38 10.44
C LEU A 13 -9.72 14.08 9.69
N ALA A 14 -9.68 13.06 8.85
CA ALA A 14 -8.50 12.74 8.04
C ALA A 14 -8.30 13.72 6.86
N GLY A 15 -9.38 14.30 6.33
CA GLY A 15 -9.33 15.26 5.22
C GLY A 15 -8.92 16.68 5.62
N HIS A 16 -8.89 17.01 6.91
CA HIS A 16 -8.58 18.38 7.37
C HIS A 16 -7.10 18.62 7.72
N THR A 17 -6.25 17.62 7.63
CA THR A 17 -4.83 17.79 7.96
C THR A 17 -3.96 18.29 6.79
N SER A 18 -4.51 18.44 5.60
CA SER A 18 -3.76 18.90 4.41
C SER A 18 -4.11 20.32 3.91
N VAL A 19 -4.92 21.10 4.63
CA VAL A 19 -5.39 22.42 4.16
C VAL A 19 -4.94 23.58 5.07
N LEU A 20 -4.11 23.35 6.09
CA LEU A 20 -3.69 24.40 7.01
C LEU A 20 -2.27 24.95 6.76
N ASP A 21 -1.75 24.83 5.53
CA ASP A 21 -0.44 25.41 5.21
C ASP A 21 -0.49 26.35 3.99
N ALA A 22 -1.49 27.24 3.95
CA ALA A 22 -1.46 28.38 3.04
C ALA A 22 -2.28 29.55 3.63
N GLN A 23 -1.55 30.55 4.08
CA GLN A 23 -1.87 31.94 4.36
C GLN A 23 -1.64 32.36 5.81
N ASP A 24 -0.55 33.06 6.03
CA ASP A 24 -0.61 34.39 6.62
C ASP A 24 0.65 35.20 6.30
N THR A 25 0.58 36.05 5.28
CA THR A 25 1.46 37.19 5.09
C THR A 25 0.68 38.45 5.46
N THR A 26 0.65 38.78 6.73
CA THR A 26 0.33 40.13 7.19
C THR A 26 1.51 40.68 7.96
N THR A 27 2.28 41.50 7.28
CA THR A 27 3.22 42.45 7.91
C THR A 27 2.49 43.38 8.85
N THR A 28 2.60 43.10 10.15
CA THR A 28 2.35 44.08 11.19
C THR A 28 3.65 44.36 11.90
N THR A 29 4.17 45.55 11.72
CA THR A 29 5.18 46.16 12.60
C THR A 29 4.67 46.17 14.04
N ALA A 30 5.14 45.23 14.83
CA ALA A 30 4.84 45.19 16.27
C ALA A 30 6.09 45.62 17.05
N ALA A 31 5.82 46.52 17.98
CA ALA A 31 6.76 47.01 18.95
C ALA A 31 7.42 45.87 19.73
N ASP A 32 8.71 46.05 19.97
CA ASP A 32 9.61 45.25 20.79
C ASP A 32 9.04 45.07 22.21
N THR A 33 8.35 43.98 22.45
CA THR A 33 8.10 43.45 23.76
C THR A 33 8.85 42.14 23.86
N GLY A 34 9.93 42.14 24.68
CA GLY A 34 10.82 41.01 24.90
C GLY A 34 10.15 39.77 25.43
N TYR A 35 9.40 39.08 24.59
CA TYR A 35 9.00 37.71 24.83
C TYR A 35 10.19 36.83 24.44
N ALA A 36 10.74 36.09 25.41
CA ALA A 36 11.67 35.02 25.16
C ALA A 36 11.09 34.14 24.04
N GLN A 37 11.78 34.08 22.89
CA GLN A 37 11.44 33.13 21.82
C GLN A 37 11.37 31.75 22.45
N TYR A 38 10.18 31.22 22.58
CA TYR A 38 9.95 29.86 23.05
C TYR A 38 10.54 28.96 21.96
N ARG A 39 11.77 28.52 22.16
CA ARG A 39 12.42 27.57 21.27
C ARG A 39 11.70 26.25 21.51
N GLU A 40 10.87 25.84 20.58
CA GLU A 40 10.17 24.56 20.65
C GLU A 40 11.19 23.44 20.88
N SER A 41 10.86 22.53 21.77
CA SER A 41 11.75 21.40 22.04
C SER A 41 11.93 20.58 20.76
N PRO A 42 13.17 20.25 20.37
CA PRO A 42 13.40 19.39 19.20
C PRO A 42 12.81 17.99 19.37
N ILE A 43 12.45 17.61 20.58
CA ILE A 43 11.77 16.33 20.88
C ILE A 43 10.33 16.63 21.22
N SER A 44 9.42 16.05 20.49
CA SER A 44 7.97 16.16 20.69
C SER A 44 7.34 14.80 21.00
N LEU A 45 6.21 14.85 21.71
CA LEU A 45 5.34 13.71 21.92
C LEU A 45 4.02 13.97 21.19
N PRO A 46 3.84 13.46 19.95
CA PRO A 46 2.60 13.63 19.20
C PRO A 46 1.37 13.26 20.03
N LEU A 47 0.29 14.02 19.85
CA LEU A 47 -0.94 13.96 20.66
C LEU A 47 -0.68 14.11 22.18
N GLY A 48 0.40 14.79 22.59
CA GLY A 48 0.77 15.03 23.99
C GLY A 48 1.34 13.81 24.73
N VAL A 49 1.19 12.61 24.21
CA VAL A 49 1.59 11.34 24.84
C VAL A 49 2.46 10.44 23.93
N GLY A 50 2.81 10.91 22.73
CA GLY A 50 3.64 10.15 21.79
C GLY A 50 2.88 9.10 20.95
N LEU A 51 1.56 9.09 20.99
CA LEU A 51 0.74 8.17 20.20
C LEU A 51 0.69 8.65 18.75
N ARG A 52 0.86 7.71 17.80
CA ARG A 52 0.63 7.94 16.37
C ARG A 52 -0.75 7.45 15.95
N ILE A 53 -1.14 7.79 14.73
CA ILE A 53 -2.41 7.32 14.15
C ILE A 53 -2.41 5.80 14.16
N PRO A 54 -3.39 5.15 14.81
CA PRO A 54 -3.50 3.71 14.82
C PRO A 54 -3.80 3.17 13.42
N SER A 55 -3.32 1.97 13.13
CA SER A 55 -3.67 1.25 11.92
C SER A 55 -4.34 -0.08 12.24
N TYR A 56 -5.02 -0.66 11.26
CA TYR A 56 -5.69 -1.94 11.40
C TYR A 56 -5.49 -2.80 10.15
N ASP A 57 -5.11 -4.04 10.36
CA ASP A 57 -5.10 -5.10 9.35
C ASP A 57 -5.45 -6.46 9.97
N ARG A 58 -5.72 -7.46 9.13
CA ARG A 58 -6.15 -8.77 9.60
C ARG A 58 -5.11 -9.55 10.40
N VAL A 59 -3.82 -9.27 10.21
CA VAL A 59 -2.71 -9.97 10.87
C VAL A 59 -2.36 -9.31 12.20
N ASN A 60 -2.15 -8.01 12.17
CA ASN A 60 -1.75 -7.25 13.36
C ASN A 60 -2.94 -6.97 14.29
N GLY A 61 -4.18 -6.96 13.75
CA GLY A 61 -5.31 -6.36 14.45
C GLY A 61 -5.12 -4.85 14.54
N LEU A 62 -5.43 -4.27 15.67
CA LEU A 62 -5.13 -2.88 15.97
C LEU A 62 -3.62 -2.75 16.23
N ALA A 63 -2.95 -1.94 15.45
CA ALA A 63 -1.56 -1.56 15.63
C ALA A 63 -1.49 -0.14 16.20
N LEU A 64 -0.86 0.00 17.37
CA LEU A 64 -0.74 1.25 18.12
C LEU A 64 0.74 1.66 18.20
N PRO A 65 1.23 2.50 17.28
CA PRO A 65 2.58 3.03 17.36
C PRO A 65 2.67 4.11 18.44
N TRP A 66 3.71 4.04 19.25
CA TRP A 66 3.96 4.96 20.34
C TRP A 66 5.44 5.28 20.47
N GLY A 67 5.76 6.55 20.70
CA GLY A 67 7.13 6.99 20.93
C GLY A 67 7.37 8.45 20.59
N PRO A 68 8.55 8.98 20.94
CA PRO A 68 8.94 10.35 20.66
C PRO A 68 9.24 10.58 19.18
N LYS A 69 9.12 11.83 18.76
CA LYS A 69 9.57 12.37 17.51
C LYS A 69 10.68 13.39 17.77
N LEU A 70 11.78 13.26 17.07
CA LEU A 70 12.87 14.23 17.03
C LEU A 70 12.81 14.98 15.70
N GLU A 71 12.70 16.30 15.76
CA GLU A 71 12.72 17.18 14.60
C GLU A 71 13.73 18.29 14.81
N LEU A 72 14.70 18.43 13.90
CA LEU A 72 15.77 19.39 13.97
C LEU A 72 15.94 20.13 12.63
N GLY A 73 16.33 21.41 12.71
CA GLY A 73 16.73 22.21 11.55
C GLY A 73 15.57 22.43 10.57
N ASP A 74 14.40 22.79 11.06
CA ASP A 74 13.20 23.07 10.26
C ASP A 74 12.84 21.90 9.30
N GLY A 75 12.82 20.68 9.86
CA GLY A 75 12.49 19.46 9.12
C GLY A 75 13.65 18.86 8.33
N ARG A 76 14.88 19.34 8.48
CA ARG A 76 16.07 18.72 7.87
C ARG A 76 16.40 17.35 8.45
N LEU A 77 16.12 17.16 9.72
CA LEU A 77 16.19 15.86 10.37
C LEU A 77 14.85 15.58 11.04
N ASP A 78 14.23 14.51 10.67
CA ASP A 78 12.97 13.99 11.23
C ASP A 78 13.19 12.52 11.60
N VAL A 79 13.03 12.17 12.88
CA VAL A 79 13.27 10.81 13.37
C VAL A 79 12.17 10.40 14.33
N ASP A 80 11.54 9.28 14.06
CA ASP A 80 10.57 8.62 14.92
C ASP A 80 11.18 7.38 15.56
N ALA A 81 11.24 7.36 16.89
CA ALA A 81 11.61 6.17 17.64
C ALA A 81 10.34 5.56 18.25
N LEU A 82 9.90 4.44 17.70
CA LEU A 82 8.58 3.90 17.97
C LEU A 82 8.64 2.51 18.58
N VAL A 83 7.63 2.21 19.39
CA VAL A 83 7.28 0.86 19.81
C VAL A 83 5.81 0.63 19.44
N THR A 84 5.55 -0.33 18.57
CA THR A 84 4.20 -0.60 18.06
C THR A 84 3.60 -1.83 18.73
N TYR A 85 2.50 -1.65 19.46
CA TYR A 85 1.71 -2.78 19.97
C TYR A 85 0.80 -3.34 18.87
N ARG A 86 0.78 -4.67 18.68
CA ARG A 86 -0.05 -5.38 17.71
C ARG A 86 -1.02 -6.32 18.41
N SER A 87 -2.29 -5.96 18.43
CA SER A 87 -3.29 -6.61 19.29
C SER A 87 -3.52 -8.09 18.97
N ASN A 88 -3.56 -8.49 17.68
CA ASN A 88 -3.76 -9.90 17.30
C ASN A 88 -2.53 -10.76 17.58
N LEU A 89 -1.34 -10.19 17.47
CA LEU A 89 -0.09 -10.89 17.73
C LEU A 89 0.27 -10.88 19.23
N GLY A 90 -0.26 -9.93 20.00
CA GLY A 90 0.12 -9.73 21.40
C GLY A 90 1.61 -9.37 21.55
N LYS A 91 2.17 -8.60 20.61
CA LYS A 91 3.61 -8.31 20.53
C LYS A 91 3.86 -6.81 20.42
N TRP A 92 5.04 -6.45 20.94
CA TRP A 92 5.61 -5.11 20.80
C TRP A 92 6.75 -5.17 19.77
N ASP A 93 6.72 -4.27 18.80
CA ASP A 93 7.70 -4.16 17.74
C ASP A 93 8.42 -2.81 17.83
N PRO A 94 9.71 -2.79 18.18
CA PRO A 94 10.50 -1.57 18.15
C PRO A 94 10.87 -1.21 16.72
N SER A 95 10.86 0.09 16.41
CA SER A 95 11.37 0.64 15.14
C SER A 95 11.95 2.02 15.32
N LEU A 96 12.89 2.36 14.46
CA LEU A 96 13.45 3.67 14.26
C LEU A 96 13.31 4.00 12.79
N GLU A 97 12.67 5.10 12.47
CA GLU A 97 12.53 5.56 11.11
C GLU A 97 12.82 7.06 11.03
N GLY A 98 13.27 7.51 9.89
CA GLY A 98 13.52 8.94 9.76
C GLY A 98 13.97 9.35 8.38
N THR A 99 14.06 10.66 8.25
CA THR A 99 14.44 11.36 7.03
C THR A 99 15.48 12.41 7.36
N ILE A 100 16.55 12.44 6.59
CA ILE A 100 17.58 13.48 6.64
C ILE A 100 17.55 14.20 5.30
N ARG A 101 17.42 15.53 5.32
CA ARG A 101 17.44 16.40 4.15
C ARG A 101 18.65 17.32 4.20
N PRO A 102 19.79 16.91 3.61
CA PRO A 102 21.02 17.75 3.59
C PRO A 102 20.85 19.05 2.77
N GLY A 103 19.78 19.16 2.01
CA GLY A 103 19.35 20.30 1.21
C GLY A 103 17.98 19.99 0.63
N ASP A 104 17.41 20.95 -0.10
CA ASP A 104 16.02 20.88 -0.59
C ASP A 104 15.81 19.75 -1.64
N GLU A 105 16.87 19.39 -2.35
CA GLU A 105 16.80 18.37 -3.41
C GLU A 105 17.17 16.96 -2.93
N ASN A 106 17.89 16.83 -1.81
CA ASN A 106 18.47 15.57 -1.38
C ASN A 106 17.75 15.04 -0.15
N GLU A 107 17.45 13.75 -0.16
CA GLU A 107 16.74 13.07 0.92
C GLU A 107 17.36 11.69 1.19
N LEU A 108 17.70 11.43 2.43
CA LEU A 108 18.07 10.12 2.93
C LEU A 108 16.96 9.63 3.86
N ARG A 109 16.22 8.60 3.45
CA ARG A 109 15.26 7.91 4.31
C ARG A 109 15.88 6.64 4.85
N PHE A 110 15.61 6.35 6.12
CA PHE A 110 16.03 5.11 6.74
C PHE A 110 14.94 4.53 7.62
N PHE A 111 14.98 3.22 7.75
CA PHE A 111 14.15 2.44 8.67
C PHE A 111 14.99 1.32 9.27
N ALA A 112 14.88 1.09 10.57
CA ALA A 112 15.46 -0.06 11.25
C ALA A 112 14.48 -0.55 12.32
N GLY A 113 14.03 -1.80 12.24
CA GLY A 113 13.07 -2.27 13.22
C GLY A 113 12.43 -3.60 12.88
N ARG A 114 11.57 -4.03 13.81
CA ARG A 114 10.74 -5.22 13.65
C ARG A 114 9.35 -4.81 13.19
N GLY A 115 8.79 -5.56 12.23
CA GLY A 115 7.47 -5.23 11.72
C GLY A 115 6.78 -6.36 10.95
N THR A 116 5.60 -6.01 10.46
CA THR A 116 4.82 -6.80 9.50
C THR A 116 4.86 -6.08 8.17
N PHE A 117 5.27 -6.77 7.13
CA PHE A 117 5.49 -6.18 5.80
C PHE A 117 4.63 -6.86 4.74
N THR A 118 4.43 -6.17 3.63
CA THR A 118 3.64 -6.63 2.48
C THR A 118 4.24 -6.10 1.18
N ASN A 119 4.09 -6.85 0.09
CA ASN A 119 4.40 -6.37 -1.27
C ASN A 119 3.13 -5.96 -2.04
N ASP A 120 1.96 -6.09 -1.41
CA ASP A 120 0.66 -5.86 -2.06
C ASP A 120 0.10 -4.45 -1.78
N ALA A 121 0.91 -3.53 -1.26
CA ALA A 121 0.50 -2.14 -0.97
C ALA A 121 0.04 -1.36 -2.23
N TRP A 122 0.48 -1.78 -3.42
CA TRP A 122 0.08 -1.22 -4.71
C TRP A 122 -1.41 -1.42 -5.05
N ILE A 123 -2.06 -2.45 -4.45
CA ILE A 123 -3.48 -2.77 -4.70
C ILE A 123 -4.39 -1.69 -4.12
N ARG A 124 -4.13 -1.32 -2.86
CA ARG A 124 -4.84 -0.27 -2.12
C ARG A 124 -3.86 0.49 -1.24
N GLY A 125 -4.05 1.78 -1.11
CA GLY A 125 -3.33 2.60 -0.13
C GLY A 125 -3.54 2.12 1.31
N ASP A 126 -2.67 2.54 2.23
CA ASP A 126 -2.71 2.09 3.62
C ASP A 126 -4.03 2.43 4.31
N LEU A 127 -4.49 3.67 4.17
CA LEU A 127 -5.76 4.13 4.74
C LEU A 127 -6.95 3.37 4.14
N GLU A 128 -6.99 3.21 2.82
CA GLU A 128 -8.08 2.49 2.14
C GLU A 128 -8.13 1.02 2.58
N ASN A 129 -6.99 0.35 2.65
CA ASN A 129 -6.92 -1.04 3.11
C ASN A 129 -7.33 -1.17 4.59
N MET A 130 -6.89 -0.23 5.44
CA MET A 130 -7.27 -0.17 6.85
C MET A 130 -8.78 -0.02 7.03
N VAL A 131 -9.40 0.93 6.33
CA VAL A 131 -10.85 1.18 6.38
C VAL A 131 -11.62 -0.03 5.85
N ALA A 132 -11.18 -0.61 4.73
CA ALA A 132 -11.80 -1.80 4.15
C ALA A 132 -11.66 -3.03 5.06
N ALA A 133 -10.51 -3.23 5.69
CA ALA A 133 -10.29 -4.33 6.63
C ALA A 133 -11.14 -4.16 7.89
N PHE A 134 -11.16 -2.96 8.48
CA PHE A 134 -11.84 -2.68 9.72
C PHE A 134 -13.37 -2.70 9.58
N PHE A 135 -13.92 -2.02 8.57
CA PHE A 135 -15.37 -1.89 8.40
C PHE A 135 -15.98 -3.01 7.56
N ALA A 136 -15.34 -3.43 6.48
CA ALA A 136 -15.90 -4.39 5.53
C ALA A 136 -15.29 -5.79 5.63
N GLY A 137 -14.31 -6.02 6.50
CA GLY A 137 -13.61 -7.30 6.59
C GLY A 137 -12.86 -7.68 5.31
N SER A 138 -12.40 -6.70 4.54
CA SER A 138 -11.74 -6.89 3.25
C SER A 138 -10.31 -6.37 3.28
N ASP A 139 -9.37 -7.25 3.58
CA ASP A 139 -7.93 -6.96 3.56
C ASP A 139 -7.30 -7.51 2.27
N SER A 140 -6.77 -6.62 1.42
CA SER A 140 -6.23 -6.95 0.10
C SER A 140 -4.72 -7.19 0.11
N ARG A 141 -4.13 -7.62 1.23
CA ARG A 141 -2.68 -7.82 1.37
C ARG A 141 -2.34 -9.17 1.94
N ASN A 142 -1.21 -9.72 1.51
CA ASN A 142 -0.48 -10.78 2.19
C ASN A 142 0.64 -10.19 3.02
N TYR A 143 0.96 -10.83 4.14
CA TYR A 143 1.89 -10.30 5.12
C TYR A 143 2.92 -11.33 5.54
N TYR A 144 4.10 -10.84 5.85
CA TYR A 144 5.18 -11.57 6.51
C TYR A 144 5.81 -10.70 7.60
N ARG A 145 6.61 -11.31 8.45
CA ARG A 145 7.31 -10.63 9.55
C ARG A 145 8.79 -10.54 9.22
N ALA A 146 9.38 -9.41 9.59
CA ALA A 146 10.83 -9.25 9.47
C ALA A 146 11.42 -8.34 10.56
N ASP A 147 12.69 -8.57 10.86
CA ASP A 147 13.62 -7.55 11.34
C ASP A 147 14.25 -6.94 10.08
N ARG A 148 14.09 -5.64 9.86
CA ARG A 148 14.50 -4.97 8.61
C ARG A 148 15.28 -3.71 8.90
N GLY A 149 16.35 -3.49 8.14
CA GLY A 149 17.05 -2.23 8.02
C GLY A 149 17.09 -1.78 6.56
N THR A 150 16.61 -0.59 6.27
CA THR A 150 16.67 0.00 4.92
C THR A 150 17.26 1.39 4.99
N ALA A 151 18.03 1.75 3.97
CA ALA A 151 18.46 3.13 3.73
C ALA A 151 18.32 3.43 2.24
N ARG A 152 17.75 4.60 1.92
CA ARG A 152 17.51 5.05 0.55
C ARG A 152 17.87 6.52 0.43
N PHE A 153 18.81 6.84 -0.45
CA PHE A 153 19.17 8.20 -0.81
C PHE A 153 18.51 8.55 -2.15
N ALA A 154 17.78 9.64 -2.19
CA ALA A 154 17.13 10.16 -3.38
C ALA A 154 17.57 11.61 -3.64
N ARG A 155 17.60 12.01 -4.91
CA ARG A 155 17.74 13.40 -5.32
C ARG A 155 16.58 13.78 -6.21
N THR A 156 15.93 14.89 -5.90
CA THR A 156 14.76 15.38 -6.62
C THR A 156 15.14 16.47 -7.61
N PHE A 157 14.72 16.32 -8.85
CA PHE A 157 14.83 17.31 -9.91
C PHE A 157 13.43 17.75 -10.31
N THR A 158 13.12 19.03 -10.17
CA THR A 158 11.80 19.58 -10.47
C THR A 158 11.88 20.56 -11.62
N SER A 159 10.98 20.40 -12.58
CA SER A 159 10.69 21.37 -13.62
C SER A 159 9.22 21.82 -13.50
N ALA A 160 8.76 22.74 -14.36
CA ALA A 160 7.41 23.29 -14.29
C ALA A 160 6.27 22.25 -14.25
N SER A 161 6.47 21.08 -14.85
CA SER A 161 5.42 20.04 -14.96
C SER A 161 5.90 18.63 -14.63
N VAL A 162 7.18 18.44 -14.34
CA VAL A 162 7.77 17.11 -14.09
C VAL A 162 8.66 17.15 -12.88
N THR A 163 8.43 16.23 -11.96
CA THR A 163 9.34 15.92 -10.87
C THR A 163 9.96 14.55 -11.13
N PHE A 164 11.27 14.46 -11.10
CA PHE A 164 12.04 13.24 -11.27
C PHE A 164 12.94 13.02 -10.06
N ALA A 165 12.80 11.89 -9.39
CA ALA A 165 13.52 11.55 -8.17
C ALA A 165 14.20 10.18 -8.28
N PRO A 166 15.39 10.09 -8.88
CA PRO A 166 16.20 8.88 -8.84
C PRO A 166 16.69 8.58 -7.42
N PHE A 167 16.90 7.29 -7.14
CA PHE A 167 17.39 6.86 -5.85
C PHE A 167 18.32 5.65 -5.95
N ILE A 168 19.15 5.52 -4.92
CA ILE A 168 19.92 4.32 -4.61
C ILE A 168 19.71 3.96 -3.15
N GLY A 169 19.92 2.71 -2.81
CA GLY A 169 19.73 2.26 -1.42
C GLY A 169 20.17 0.85 -1.16
N GLY A 170 19.89 0.40 0.04
CA GLY A 170 20.13 -0.97 0.47
C GLY A 170 19.06 -1.44 1.44
N ASN A 171 18.88 -2.75 1.47
CA ASN A 171 17.97 -3.44 2.38
C ASN A 171 18.69 -4.63 3.01
N MET A 172 18.53 -4.78 4.31
CA MET A 172 18.96 -5.96 5.08
C MET A 172 17.77 -6.41 5.89
N GLU A 173 17.39 -7.67 5.75
CA GLU A 173 16.26 -8.19 6.49
C GLU A 173 16.47 -9.63 6.93
N ARG A 174 15.77 -10.00 7.99
CA ARG A 174 15.63 -11.37 8.47
C ARG A 174 14.16 -11.67 8.58
N ASP A 175 13.69 -12.58 7.72
CA ASP A 175 12.29 -12.86 7.48
C ASP A 175 11.81 -14.13 8.16
N TRP A 176 10.51 -14.15 8.46
CA TRP A 176 9.76 -15.36 8.85
C TRP A 176 8.27 -15.21 8.57
N SER A 177 7.56 -16.33 8.47
CA SER A 177 6.12 -16.37 8.29
C SER A 177 5.37 -15.74 9.47
N THR A 178 4.23 -15.12 9.23
CA THR A 178 3.36 -14.58 10.30
C THR A 178 2.82 -15.68 11.23
N GLY A 179 2.95 -16.95 10.85
CA GLY A 179 2.27 -18.08 11.47
C GLY A 179 0.84 -18.25 10.95
N SER A 180 0.21 -19.37 11.22
CA SER A 180 -1.24 -19.46 11.08
C SER A 180 -1.85 -18.51 12.09
N LEU A 181 -2.82 -17.70 11.66
CA LEU A 181 -3.63 -16.92 12.60
C LEU A 181 -4.17 -17.90 13.65
N ALA A 182 -3.79 -17.70 14.91
CA ALA A 182 -4.25 -18.56 15.97
C ALA A 182 -5.79 -18.60 15.92
N PRO A 183 -6.43 -19.78 15.90
CA PRO A 183 -7.88 -19.91 15.77
C PRO A 183 -8.66 -19.21 16.89
N THR A 184 -7.99 -18.80 17.96
CA THR A 184 -8.57 -18.17 19.14
C THR A 184 -8.82 -16.67 19.00
N LYS A 185 -8.16 -15.97 18.07
CA LYS A 185 -8.37 -14.53 17.86
C LYS A 185 -8.84 -14.29 16.43
N SER A 186 -10.15 -14.20 16.24
CA SER A 186 -10.71 -13.72 14.98
C SER A 186 -10.35 -12.24 14.81
N PRO A 187 -9.84 -11.83 13.66
CA PRO A 187 -9.75 -10.42 13.35
C PRO A 187 -11.14 -9.80 13.47
N TRP A 188 -11.24 -8.71 14.21
CA TRP A 188 -12.51 -8.02 14.36
C TRP A 188 -12.78 -7.22 13.08
N SER A 189 -14.00 -7.27 12.59
CA SER A 189 -14.48 -6.31 11.61
C SER A 189 -15.90 -5.90 11.97
N PHE A 190 -16.26 -4.68 11.64
CA PHE A 190 -17.57 -4.13 11.98
C PHE A 190 -18.72 -4.90 11.36
N TYR A 191 -18.51 -5.50 10.18
CA TYR A 191 -19.47 -6.32 9.45
C TYR A 191 -19.07 -7.80 9.36
N GLY A 192 -17.91 -8.16 9.91
CA GLY A 192 -17.41 -9.53 9.88
C GLY A 192 -18.16 -10.40 10.87
N ARG A 193 -18.86 -11.43 10.36
CA ARG A 193 -19.39 -12.48 11.21
C ARG A 193 -18.23 -13.34 11.74
N LYS A 194 -18.36 -13.86 12.96
CA LYS A 194 -17.48 -14.93 13.45
C LYS A 194 -17.46 -16.04 12.39
N GLY A 195 -16.32 -16.22 11.69
CA GLY A 195 -16.20 -17.22 10.64
C GLY A 195 -15.95 -16.68 9.23
N ASP A 196 -15.86 -15.36 9.03
CA ASP A 196 -15.55 -14.82 7.70
C ASP A 196 -14.18 -15.32 7.22
N LEU A 197 -14.22 -16.21 6.22
CA LEU A 197 -13.03 -16.83 5.61
C LEU A 197 -12.09 -15.80 4.97
N LYS A 198 -12.60 -14.63 4.56
CA LYS A 198 -11.78 -13.56 3.95
C LYS A 198 -10.78 -12.98 4.95
N MET A 199 -11.21 -12.75 6.19
CA MET A 199 -10.33 -12.26 7.25
C MET A 199 -9.44 -13.35 7.84
N ARG A 200 -9.83 -14.62 7.71
CA ARG A 200 -9.05 -15.78 8.15
C ARG A 200 -8.16 -16.37 7.05
N ARG A 201 -8.11 -15.74 5.89
CA ARG A 201 -7.26 -16.19 4.80
C ARG A 201 -5.81 -16.33 5.29
N PRO A 202 -5.18 -17.51 5.09
CA PRO A 202 -3.79 -17.69 5.47
C PRO A 202 -2.89 -16.76 4.62
N ASN A 203 -1.79 -16.32 5.21
CA ASN A 203 -0.72 -15.71 4.43
C ASN A 203 0.13 -16.80 3.79
N PRO A 204 0.69 -16.55 2.61
CA PRO A 204 1.73 -17.39 2.07
C PRO A 204 2.86 -17.57 3.08
N ARG A 205 3.41 -18.78 3.15
CA ARG A 205 4.59 -19.03 3.94
C ARG A 205 5.80 -18.47 3.24
N VAL A 206 6.64 -17.77 3.98
CA VAL A 206 7.88 -17.20 3.46
C VAL A 206 9.09 -17.98 3.96
N ALA A 207 10.14 -18.06 3.15
CA ALA A 207 11.38 -18.68 3.52
C ALA A 207 12.00 -17.92 4.71
N ARG A 208 12.40 -18.68 5.75
CA ARG A 208 13.00 -18.09 6.94
C ARG A 208 14.48 -17.86 6.74
N GLY A 209 14.96 -16.68 7.03
CA GLY A 209 16.38 -16.37 6.95
C GLY A 209 16.65 -14.91 6.66
N SER A 210 17.79 -14.62 6.05
CA SER A 210 18.22 -13.25 5.78
C SER A 210 18.41 -12.99 4.29
N ILE A 211 18.07 -11.76 3.90
CA ILE A 211 18.30 -11.20 2.58
C ILE A 211 19.03 -9.87 2.76
N THR A 212 20.08 -9.66 1.96
CA THR A 212 20.75 -8.37 1.81
C THR A 212 20.68 -8.00 0.34
N SER A 213 20.16 -6.80 0.04
CA SER A 213 19.93 -6.34 -1.33
C SER A 213 20.44 -4.92 -1.54
N ALA A 214 20.90 -4.65 -2.75
CA ALA A 214 21.06 -3.30 -3.28
C ALA A 214 19.75 -2.87 -3.97
N LEU A 215 19.39 -1.62 -3.83
CA LEU A 215 18.20 -1.01 -4.41
C LEU A 215 18.59 0.15 -5.31
N GLY A 216 17.90 0.31 -6.42
CA GLY A 216 18.02 1.47 -7.30
C GLY A 216 16.70 1.72 -8.01
N GLY A 217 16.46 2.95 -8.42
CA GLY A 217 15.21 3.25 -9.12
C GLY A 217 14.96 4.73 -9.29
N ALA A 218 13.73 5.07 -9.67
CA ALA A 218 13.29 6.44 -9.82
C ALA A 218 11.77 6.56 -9.61
N ALA A 219 11.34 7.70 -9.09
CA ALA A 219 9.96 8.16 -9.12
C ALA A 219 9.84 9.31 -10.11
N ILE A 220 8.79 9.28 -10.93
CA ILE A 220 8.45 10.34 -11.88
C ILE A 220 7.02 10.78 -11.57
N GLN A 221 6.82 12.08 -11.43
CA GLN A 221 5.49 12.68 -11.32
C GLN A 221 5.34 13.74 -12.40
N ILE A 222 4.20 13.72 -13.08
CA ILE A 222 3.84 14.68 -14.13
C ILE A 222 2.54 15.34 -13.69
N VAL A 223 2.54 16.68 -13.66
CA VAL A 223 1.32 17.49 -13.43
C VAL A 223 1.32 18.59 -14.49
N ARG A 224 0.40 18.49 -15.44
CA ARG A 224 0.30 19.47 -16.54
C ARG A 224 -1.17 19.74 -16.86
N GLY A 225 -1.66 20.89 -16.37
CA GLY A 225 -3.10 21.17 -16.38
C GLY A 225 -3.85 20.08 -15.61
N ASP A 226 -4.85 19.49 -16.22
CA ASP A 226 -5.67 18.41 -15.64
C ASP A 226 -5.09 17.00 -15.89
N VAL A 227 -3.88 16.90 -16.43
CA VAL A 227 -3.19 15.64 -16.63
C VAL A 227 -2.28 15.37 -15.44
N GLU A 228 -2.55 14.27 -14.74
CA GLU A 228 -1.71 13.79 -13.64
C GLU A 228 -1.15 12.40 -13.96
N GLY A 229 0.14 12.23 -13.74
CA GLY A 229 0.83 10.97 -13.94
C GLY A 229 1.85 10.70 -12.86
N LYS A 230 1.97 9.44 -12.45
CA LYS A 230 2.99 8.97 -11.52
C LYS A 230 3.52 7.62 -12.01
N LEU A 231 4.84 7.46 -11.99
CA LEU A 231 5.53 6.21 -12.23
C LEU A 231 6.61 6.01 -11.18
N ASP A 232 6.54 4.90 -10.47
CA ASP A 232 7.59 4.44 -9.56
C ASP A 232 8.23 3.18 -10.17
N ALA A 233 9.53 3.20 -10.34
CA ALA A 233 10.33 2.08 -10.84
C ALA A 233 11.41 1.73 -9.83
N GLN A 234 11.52 0.46 -9.47
CA GLN A 234 12.53 -0.04 -8.53
C GLN A 234 13.18 -1.29 -9.07
N LEU A 235 14.49 -1.38 -8.95
CA LEU A 235 15.30 -2.57 -9.14
C LEU A 235 15.86 -3.00 -7.79
N GLU A 236 15.66 -4.25 -7.43
CA GLU A 236 16.30 -4.93 -6.29
C GLU A 236 17.24 -6.00 -6.81
N GLN A 237 18.49 -5.94 -6.39
CA GLN A 237 19.48 -6.97 -6.62
C GLN A 237 19.89 -7.58 -5.28
N SER A 238 19.60 -8.85 -5.07
CA SER A 238 20.10 -9.56 -3.89
C SER A 238 21.62 -9.73 -3.98
N VAL A 239 22.31 -9.29 -2.93
CA VAL A 239 23.76 -9.43 -2.77
C VAL A 239 24.08 -10.73 -2.03
N ARG A 240 23.24 -11.04 -1.04
CA ARG A 240 23.37 -12.24 -0.22
C ARG A 240 22.01 -12.73 0.22
N THR A 241 21.78 -14.04 0.06
CA THR A 241 20.62 -14.72 0.60
C THR A 241 21.07 -15.89 1.47
N ALA A 242 20.43 -16.09 2.61
CA ALA A 242 20.63 -17.22 3.49
C ALA A 242 19.25 -17.66 4.01
N LEU A 243 18.51 -18.34 3.15
CA LEU A 243 17.11 -18.68 3.34
C LEU A 243 16.94 -20.20 3.49
N LYS A 244 16.00 -20.57 4.34
CA LYS A 244 15.55 -21.96 4.52
C LYS A 244 14.04 -22.01 4.30
N PRO A 245 13.51 -22.99 3.56
CA PRO A 245 12.08 -23.18 3.43
C PRO A 245 11.41 -23.31 4.80
N ASP A 246 10.26 -22.67 4.97
CA ASP A 246 9.42 -22.83 6.16
C ASP A 246 8.40 -23.94 5.91
N CYS A 247 8.72 -25.14 6.34
CA CYS A 247 7.90 -26.34 6.15
C CYS A 247 7.04 -26.68 7.37
N ALA A 248 7.02 -25.88 8.42
CA ALA A 248 6.28 -26.16 9.65
C ALA A 248 4.78 -26.20 9.40
N GLY A 249 4.13 -27.34 9.67
CA GLY A 249 2.68 -27.53 9.56
C GLY A 249 2.17 -27.95 8.18
N VAL A 250 3.04 -28.44 7.28
CA VAL A 250 2.61 -29.15 6.07
C VAL A 250 2.05 -30.51 6.50
N PRO A 251 0.83 -30.90 6.08
CA PRO A 251 0.33 -32.24 6.34
C PRO A 251 1.27 -33.27 5.72
N VAL A 252 1.29 -34.46 6.30
CA VAL A 252 2.16 -35.62 6.19
C VAL A 252 2.59 -36.11 4.78
N PHE A 253 2.23 -35.44 3.70
CA PHE A 253 2.66 -35.81 2.35
C PHE A 253 4.01 -35.21 1.91
N GLY A 254 4.84 -34.83 2.85
CA GLY A 254 6.30 -34.97 2.78
C GLY A 254 7.07 -34.02 1.85
N LEU A 255 6.46 -33.10 1.15
CA LEU A 255 7.18 -32.13 0.33
C LEU A 255 6.77 -30.75 0.74
N CYS A 256 7.73 -29.94 1.21
CA CYS A 256 7.57 -28.50 1.16
C CYS A 256 7.30 -28.13 -0.28
N SER A 257 6.06 -27.86 -0.63
CA SER A 257 5.66 -27.48 -1.98
C SER A 257 6.06 -26.03 -2.32
N GLU A 258 6.80 -25.39 -1.44
CA GLU A 258 7.32 -24.04 -1.67
C GLU A 258 8.44 -24.11 -2.70
N PRO A 259 8.44 -23.21 -3.70
CA PRO A 259 9.56 -23.06 -4.61
C PRO A 259 10.83 -22.81 -3.78
N GLN A 260 11.89 -23.53 -4.10
CA GLN A 260 13.18 -23.31 -3.43
C GLN A 260 13.70 -21.93 -3.84
N PRO A 261 14.01 -21.03 -2.89
CA PRO A 261 14.59 -19.74 -3.23
C PRO A 261 15.96 -19.94 -3.88
N GLY A 262 16.23 -19.15 -4.91
CA GLY A 262 17.55 -19.10 -5.52
C GLY A 262 18.59 -18.44 -4.59
N ASP A 263 19.87 -18.70 -4.87
CA ASP A 263 20.97 -18.07 -4.11
C ASP A 263 21.04 -16.56 -4.35
N SER A 264 20.57 -16.10 -5.51
CA SER A 264 20.49 -14.70 -5.87
C SER A 264 19.30 -14.44 -6.79
N PHE A 265 18.75 -13.23 -6.72
CA PHE A 265 17.68 -12.77 -7.61
C PHE A 265 17.86 -11.31 -7.97
N THR A 266 17.32 -10.94 -9.11
CA THR A 266 17.11 -9.56 -9.54
C THR A 266 15.62 -9.37 -9.77
N GLN A 267 15.02 -8.35 -9.17
CA GLN A 267 13.60 -8.07 -9.34
C GLN A 267 13.39 -6.60 -9.71
N ALA A 268 12.68 -6.36 -10.79
CA ALA A 268 12.22 -5.03 -11.19
C ALA A 268 10.72 -4.91 -10.90
N THR A 269 10.35 -3.82 -10.24
CA THR A 269 8.97 -3.48 -9.92
C THR A 269 8.63 -2.13 -10.54
N PHE A 270 7.48 -2.05 -11.20
CA PHE A 270 6.95 -0.84 -11.82
C PHE A 270 5.52 -0.62 -11.31
N ASP A 271 5.24 0.57 -10.83
CA ASP A 271 3.89 1.00 -10.44
C ASP A 271 3.60 2.33 -11.12
N GLY A 272 2.54 2.38 -11.91
CA GLY A 272 2.22 3.55 -12.70
C GLY A 272 0.74 3.87 -12.68
N ARG A 273 0.42 5.16 -12.69
CA ARG A 273 -0.93 5.68 -12.86
C ARG A 273 -0.89 6.96 -13.69
N VAL A 274 -1.90 7.16 -14.48
CA VAL A 274 -2.11 8.42 -15.20
C VAL A 274 -3.61 8.67 -15.29
N SER A 275 -4.01 9.93 -15.11
CA SER A 275 -5.37 10.39 -15.34
C SER A 275 -5.36 11.64 -16.22
N PHE A 276 -6.33 11.75 -17.11
CA PHE A 276 -6.48 12.89 -17.98
C PHE A 276 -7.96 13.09 -18.39
N PRO A 277 -8.38 14.35 -18.58
CA PRO A 277 -9.70 14.66 -19.09
C PRO A 277 -9.84 14.21 -20.54
N THR A 278 -11.04 13.82 -20.92
CA THR A 278 -11.37 13.44 -22.30
C THR A 278 -12.37 14.43 -22.92
N PHE A 279 -13.66 14.15 -22.82
CA PHE A 279 -14.72 15.01 -23.36
C PHE A 279 -15.49 15.69 -22.21
N GLY A 280 -15.58 17.03 -22.19
CA GLY A 280 -16.26 17.76 -21.13
C GLY A 280 -15.68 17.45 -19.75
N THR A 281 -16.52 16.94 -18.85
CA THR A 281 -16.14 16.55 -17.46
C THR A 281 -15.69 15.10 -17.31
N GLN A 282 -15.59 14.37 -18.43
CA GLN A 282 -15.23 12.94 -18.40
C GLN A 282 -13.72 12.75 -18.22
N THR A 283 -13.35 11.69 -17.51
CA THR A 283 -11.96 11.39 -17.20
C THR A 283 -11.61 9.96 -17.57
N PHE A 284 -10.45 9.77 -18.17
CA PHE A 284 -9.82 8.46 -18.30
C PHE A 284 -8.69 8.33 -17.29
N ALA A 285 -8.73 7.24 -16.53
CA ALA A 285 -7.68 6.89 -15.58
C ALA A 285 -7.10 5.51 -15.97
N PHE A 286 -5.77 5.43 -15.98
CA PHE A 286 -5.05 4.19 -16.22
C PHE A 286 -4.13 3.91 -15.04
N LYS A 287 -4.06 2.65 -14.60
CA LYS A 287 -3.05 2.16 -13.65
C LYS A 287 -2.43 0.86 -14.13
N GLY A 288 -1.16 0.66 -13.82
CA GLY A 288 -0.44 -0.56 -14.13
C GLY A 288 0.53 -0.92 -13.01
N HIS A 289 0.69 -2.21 -12.79
CA HIS A 289 1.70 -2.75 -11.89
C HIS A 289 2.37 -3.94 -12.56
N ALA A 290 3.71 -3.97 -12.54
CA ALA A 290 4.48 -5.05 -13.12
C ALA A 290 5.62 -5.46 -12.19
N VAL A 291 5.82 -6.76 -12.06
CA VAL A 291 6.97 -7.35 -11.36
C VAL A 291 7.62 -8.34 -12.30
N LEU A 292 8.91 -8.13 -12.55
CA LEU A 292 9.73 -8.94 -13.43
C LEU A 292 10.92 -9.46 -12.63
N THR A 293 11.12 -10.75 -12.64
CA THR A 293 12.25 -11.38 -11.97
C THR A 293 13.19 -12.01 -12.96
N GLY A 294 14.48 -11.79 -12.75
CA GLY A 294 15.59 -12.45 -13.44
C GLY A 294 16.56 -13.09 -12.43
N GLY A 295 17.50 -13.88 -12.93
CA GLY A 295 18.49 -14.56 -12.12
C GLY A 295 18.45 -16.09 -12.27
N SER A 296 19.28 -16.79 -11.53
CA SER A 296 19.47 -18.25 -11.64
C SER A 296 18.45 -19.09 -10.85
N GLY A 297 17.50 -18.47 -10.16
CA GLY A 297 16.55 -19.17 -9.32
C GLY A 297 15.19 -18.50 -9.23
N ILE A 298 14.31 -19.09 -8.45
CA ILE A 298 13.01 -18.53 -8.11
C ILE A 298 13.21 -17.48 -7.01
N THR A 299 12.60 -16.31 -7.19
CA THR A 299 12.59 -15.29 -6.14
C THR A 299 11.93 -15.83 -4.88
N PRO A 300 12.43 -15.49 -3.68
CA PRO A 300 11.80 -15.92 -2.43
C PRO A 300 10.35 -15.46 -2.33
N VAL A 301 9.48 -16.26 -1.71
CA VAL A 301 8.03 -15.98 -1.58
C VAL A 301 7.75 -14.64 -0.92
N GLN A 302 8.61 -14.15 -0.03
CA GLN A 302 8.51 -12.80 0.54
C GLN A 302 8.73 -11.66 -0.47
N ARG A 303 9.06 -11.97 -1.72
CA ARG A 303 9.12 -11.03 -2.86
C ARG A 303 8.00 -11.26 -3.86
N PHE A 304 7.16 -12.26 -3.64
CA PHE A 304 5.98 -12.46 -4.47
C PHE A 304 5.00 -11.31 -4.31
N THR A 305 4.33 -10.99 -5.38
CA THR A 305 3.19 -10.09 -5.44
C THR A 305 1.96 -10.85 -5.89
N TYR A 306 0.79 -10.35 -5.48
CA TYR A 306 -0.46 -11.07 -5.65
C TYR A 306 -1.50 -10.18 -6.33
N LEU A 307 -2.46 -10.81 -7.00
CA LEU A 307 -3.62 -10.14 -7.56
C LEU A 307 -4.87 -11.04 -7.49
N GLY A 308 -6.02 -10.41 -7.66
CA GLY A 308 -7.35 -10.98 -7.50
C GLY A 308 -8.17 -10.20 -6.48
N GLY A 309 -9.48 -10.21 -6.64
CA GLY A 309 -10.44 -9.45 -5.85
C GLY A 309 -10.83 -8.11 -6.47
N SER A 310 -11.77 -7.42 -5.84
CA SER A 310 -12.48 -6.25 -6.39
C SER A 310 -11.59 -5.07 -6.79
N SER A 311 -10.40 -4.94 -6.21
CA SER A 311 -9.49 -3.84 -6.51
C SER A 311 -8.52 -4.12 -7.66
N THR A 312 -8.54 -5.35 -8.21
CA THR A 312 -7.72 -5.78 -9.34
C THR A 312 -8.58 -6.56 -10.34
N LEU A 313 -8.56 -7.89 -10.31
CA LEU A 313 -9.40 -8.75 -11.14
C LEU A 313 -10.61 -9.23 -10.34
N ALA A 314 -11.73 -8.54 -10.46
CA ALA A 314 -12.91 -8.78 -9.62
C ALA A 314 -13.51 -10.19 -9.77
N THR A 315 -13.34 -10.81 -10.95
CA THR A 315 -13.81 -12.19 -11.18
C THR A 315 -12.87 -13.26 -10.60
N VAL A 316 -11.68 -12.88 -10.15
CA VAL A 316 -10.71 -13.77 -9.51
C VAL A 316 -10.84 -13.66 -7.98
N ASN A 317 -10.71 -14.77 -7.28
CA ASN A 317 -10.74 -14.77 -5.82
C ASN A 317 -9.62 -13.87 -5.26
N LEU A 318 -9.87 -13.29 -4.08
CA LEU A 318 -8.95 -12.34 -3.45
C LEU A 318 -7.54 -12.92 -3.29
N LEU A 319 -6.56 -12.28 -3.93
CA LEU A 319 -5.13 -12.62 -3.95
C LEU A 319 -4.85 -14.10 -4.31
N ALA A 320 -5.66 -14.68 -5.18
CA ALA A 320 -5.53 -16.08 -5.58
C ALA A 320 -4.40 -16.32 -6.60
N LEU A 321 -4.00 -15.29 -7.32
CA LEU A 321 -2.90 -15.36 -8.28
C LEU A 321 -1.68 -14.67 -7.67
N GLY A 322 -0.56 -15.36 -7.61
CA GLY A 322 0.66 -14.82 -7.04
C GLY A 322 1.92 -15.44 -7.64
N GLY A 323 3.01 -14.71 -7.55
CA GLY A 323 4.28 -15.18 -8.06
C GLY A 323 5.36 -14.11 -8.05
N ASP A 324 6.50 -14.50 -8.61
CA ASP A 324 7.66 -13.63 -8.79
C ASP A 324 7.61 -12.83 -10.11
N ARG A 325 6.60 -13.10 -10.95
CA ARG A 325 6.29 -12.36 -12.16
C ARG A 325 4.81 -11.99 -12.16
N LEU A 326 4.52 -10.72 -12.35
CA LEU A 326 3.17 -10.20 -12.37
C LEU A 326 3.07 -9.09 -13.41
N LEU A 327 1.94 -9.08 -14.11
CA LEU A 327 1.52 -7.93 -14.94
C LEU A 327 0.05 -7.65 -14.63
N PHE A 328 -0.25 -6.42 -14.35
CA PHE A 328 -1.61 -5.91 -14.16
C PHE A 328 -1.75 -4.56 -14.84
N VAL A 329 -2.82 -4.39 -15.58
CA VAL A 329 -3.22 -3.12 -16.19
C VAL A 329 -4.71 -2.91 -15.99
N GLN A 330 -5.12 -1.67 -15.77
CA GLN A 330 -6.52 -1.29 -15.62
C GLN A 330 -6.75 0.08 -16.24
N GLY A 331 -7.81 0.22 -17.02
CA GLY A 331 -8.34 1.49 -17.50
C GLY A 331 -9.75 1.70 -16.96
N ASP A 332 -10.02 2.87 -16.44
CA ASP A 332 -11.34 3.34 -16.00
C ASP A 332 -11.73 4.57 -16.83
N TYR A 333 -12.89 4.52 -17.43
CA TYR A 333 -13.52 5.67 -18.07
C TYR A 333 -14.68 6.14 -17.21
N ILE A 334 -14.61 7.37 -16.73
CA ILE A 334 -15.52 7.94 -15.74
C ILE A 334 -16.33 9.05 -16.37
N VAL A 335 -17.65 8.91 -16.29
CA VAL A 335 -18.63 9.85 -16.85
C VAL A 335 -19.47 10.42 -15.70
N PRO A 336 -19.19 11.63 -15.20
CA PRO A 336 -20.03 12.29 -14.23
C PRO A 336 -21.44 12.52 -14.74
N ILE A 337 -22.44 12.45 -13.86
CA ILE A 337 -23.84 12.78 -14.13
C ILE A 337 -24.10 14.18 -13.54
N ASP A 338 -23.65 15.21 -14.28
CA ASP A 338 -23.66 16.59 -13.78
C ASP A 338 -25.07 17.15 -13.53
N ALA A 339 -26.10 16.54 -14.13
CA ALA A 339 -27.51 16.90 -13.89
C ALA A 339 -27.98 16.60 -12.45
N ILE A 340 -27.23 15.79 -11.70
CA ILE A 340 -27.54 15.38 -10.33
C ILE A 340 -26.40 15.82 -9.43
N GLN A 341 -26.66 16.81 -8.58
CA GLN A 341 -25.71 17.24 -7.55
C GLN A 341 -26.27 16.90 -6.18
N LEU A 342 -25.59 15.99 -5.49
CA LEU A 342 -25.96 15.60 -4.13
C LEU A 342 -25.20 16.48 -3.12
N PRO A 343 -25.90 17.09 -2.14
CA PRO A 343 -25.23 17.87 -1.11
C PRO A 343 -24.14 17.07 -0.40
N PHE A 344 -22.97 17.64 -0.20
CA PHE A 344 -21.80 17.09 0.50
C PHE A 344 -21.10 15.89 -0.16
N VAL A 345 -21.66 15.26 -1.20
CA VAL A 345 -21.09 14.06 -1.83
C VAL A 345 -20.81 14.21 -3.33
N GLY A 346 -21.23 15.33 -3.93
CA GLY A 346 -20.98 15.65 -5.34
C GLY A 346 -21.88 14.91 -6.32
N SER A 347 -21.50 14.90 -7.59
CA SER A 347 -22.24 14.25 -8.67
C SER A 347 -22.02 12.73 -8.68
N PRO A 348 -23.08 11.93 -8.91
CA PRO A 348 -22.92 10.53 -9.23
C PRO A 348 -22.16 10.37 -10.56
N PHE A 349 -21.56 9.20 -10.78
CA PHE A 349 -20.88 8.89 -12.02
C PHE A 349 -21.14 7.47 -12.50
N ILE A 350 -21.05 7.27 -13.80
CA ILE A 350 -20.97 5.95 -14.43
C ILE A 350 -19.52 5.68 -14.77
N GLY A 351 -19.02 4.47 -14.45
CA GLY A 351 -17.67 4.04 -14.79
C GLY A 351 -17.69 2.82 -15.70
N LEU A 352 -16.87 2.84 -16.75
CA LEU A 352 -16.52 1.66 -17.52
C LEU A 352 -15.11 1.25 -17.13
N ARG A 353 -14.91 -0.02 -16.79
CA ARG A 353 -13.62 -0.56 -16.38
C ARG A 353 -13.20 -1.71 -17.29
N TYR A 354 -11.97 -1.66 -17.75
CA TYR A 354 -11.27 -2.81 -18.29
C TYR A 354 -10.04 -3.10 -17.43
N ALA A 355 -9.84 -4.36 -17.05
CA ALA A 355 -8.64 -4.79 -16.34
C ALA A 355 -8.12 -6.09 -16.93
N ALA A 356 -6.81 -6.22 -17.03
CA ALA A 356 -6.15 -7.44 -17.46
C ALA A 356 -4.93 -7.71 -16.60
N GLY A 357 -4.69 -8.97 -16.24
CA GLY A 357 -3.51 -9.31 -15.45
C GLY A 357 -3.38 -10.79 -15.18
N ASN A 358 -2.20 -11.17 -14.77
CA ASN A 358 -1.89 -12.49 -14.21
C ASN A 358 -0.61 -12.43 -13.40
N ALA A 359 -0.38 -13.46 -12.60
CA ALA A 359 0.86 -13.68 -11.88
C ALA A 359 1.27 -15.15 -11.94
N GLY A 360 2.56 -15.42 -11.93
CA GLY A 360 3.08 -16.78 -11.95
C GLY A 360 4.51 -16.87 -11.43
N VAL A 361 4.95 -18.09 -11.21
CA VAL A 361 6.29 -18.40 -10.72
C VAL A 361 7.16 -18.83 -11.90
N GLY A 362 8.28 -18.16 -12.10
CA GLY A 362 9.21 -18.44 -13.18
C GLY A 362 8.72 -18.08 -14.58
N GLY A 363 7.44 -17.78 -14.75
CA GLY A 363 6.81 -17.39 -16.01
C GLY A 363 5.51 -16.62 -15.78
N LEU A 364 5.13 -15.76 -16.72
CA LEU A 364 3.85 -15.05 -16.68
C LEU A 364 2.83 -15.85 -17.52
N PRO A 365 1.73 -16.35 -16.93
CA PRO A 365 0.66 -17.02 -17.67
C PRO A 365 -0.14 -16.04 -18.52
N ALA A 366 -1.01 -16.57 -19.41
CA ALA A 366 -1.93 -15.75 -20.21
C ALA A 366 -2.78 -14.84 -19.32
N LEU A 367 -2.97 -13.59 -19.76
CA LEU A 367 -3.70 -12.59 -18.97
C LEU A 367 -5.19 -12.94 -18.86
N ILE A 368 -5.71 -12.83 -17.65
CA ILE A 368 -7.15 -12.89 -17.36
C ILE A 368 -7.70 -11.47 -17.57
N GLN A 369 -8.82 -11.38 -18.26
CA GLN A 369 -9.45 -10.10 -18.59
C GLN A 369 -10.74 -9.91 -17.80
N ASN A 370 -11.01 -8.68 -17.42
CA ASN A 370 -12.24 -8.27 -16.75
C ASN A 370 -12.80 -7.03 -17.44
N LEU A 371 -14.10 -7.04 -17.72
CA LEU A 371 -14.83 -5.90 -18.23
C LEU A 371 -15.95 -5.58 -17.24
N GLY A 372 -16.01 -4.35 -16.75
CA GLY A 372 -16.96 -3.92 -15.72
C GLY A 372 -17.70 -2.65 -16.07
N VAL A 373 -18.89 -2.52 -15.54
CA VAL A 373 -19.65 -1.28 -15.46
C VAL A 373 -19.95 -0.99 -14.00
N GLY A 374 -19.80 0.25 -13.61
CA GLY A 374 -20.00 0.68 -12.24
C GLY A 374 -20.81 1.96 -12.13
N LEU A 375 -21.43 2.13 -10.97
CA LEU A 375 -22.05 3.36 -10.53
C LEU A 375 -21.37 3.80 -9.25
N GLY A 376 -21.12 5.08 -9.12
CA GLY A 376 -20.50 5.61 -7.92
C GLY A 376 -20.98 7.01 -7.56
N VAL A 377 -20.71 7.38 -6.32
CA VAL A 377 -20.90 8.73 -5.81
C VAL A 377 -19.81 8.99 -4.78
N SER A 378 -19.10 10.11 -4.93
CA SER A 378 -17.95 10.43 -4.07
C SER A 378 -16.94 9.25 -4.05
N PHE A 379 -16.67 8.72 -2.88
CA PHE A 379 -15.71 7.63 -2.64
C PHE A 379 -16.36 6.23 -2.65
N VAL A 380 -17.66 6.10 -2.87
CA VAL A 380 -18.35 4.78 -2.92
C VAL A 380 -18.63 4.40 -4.36
N ARG A 381 -18.26 3.19 -4.74
CA ARG A 381 -18.50 2.63 -6.06
C ARG A 381 -19.03 1.21 -5.98
N ALA A 382 -20.03 0.90 -6.79
CA ALA A 382 -20.56 -0.43 -7.00
C ALA A 382 -20.27 -0.85 -8.45
N ASP A 383 -19.63 -2.01 -8.63
CA ASP A 383 -19.23 -2.52 -9.95
C ASP A 383 -19.84 -3.89 -10.22
N TYR A 384 -20.33 -4.10 -11.44
CA TYR A 384 -20.60 -5.41 -11.99
C TYR A 384 -19.57 -5.72 -13.06
N THR A 385 -18.85 -6.83 -12.89
CA THR A 385 -17.71 -7.20 -13.73
C THR A 385 -17.91 -8.60 -14.29
N ILE A 386 -17.55 -8.80 -15.54
CA ILE A 386 -17.56 -10.10 -16.24
C ILE A 386 -16.15 -10.48 -16.71
N ASP A 387 -15.91 -11.78 -16.87
CA ASP A 387 -14.77 -12.32 -17.59
C ASP A 387 -15.21 -12.61 -19.04
N PRO A 388 -14.83 -11.78 -20.05
CA PRO A 388 -15.27 -11.94 -21.41
C PRO A 388 -14.65 -13.19 -22.09
N ALA A 389 -13.48 -13.61 -21.63
CA ALA A 389 -12.79 -14.78 -22.19
C ALA A 389 -13.26 -16.11 -21.56
N GLN A 390 -14.09 -16.03 -20.51
CA GLN A 390 -14.56 -17.18 -19.75
C GLN A 390 -13.41 -18.13 -19.33
N ASN A 391 -12.28 -17.57 -18.93
CA ASN A 391 -11.12 -18.32 -18.48
C ASN A 391 -11.51 -19.25 -17.33
N ARG A 392 -11.41 -20.56 -17.56
CA ARG A 392 -11.77 -21.59 -16.57
C ARG A 392 -10.63 -21.83 -15.57
N SER A 393 -10.18 -20.79 -14.92
CA SER A 393 -9.31 -20.98 -13.76
C SER A 393 -10.17 -21.46 -12.57
N PRO A 394 -9.70 -22.41 -11.76
CA PRO A 394 -10.41 -22.83 -10.54
C PRO A 394 -10.61 -21.68 -9.55
N PHE A 395 -9.90 -20.58 -9.71
CA PHE A 395 -9.96 -19.39 -8.86
C PHE A 395 -10.78 -18.25 -9.48
N SER A 396 -11.37 -18.43 -10.68
CA SER A 396 -12.13 -17.39 -11.37
C SER A 396 -13.63 -17.73 -11.43
N ARG A 397 -14.44 -16.67 -11.52
CA ARG A 397 -15.90 -16.70 -11.68
C ARG A 397 -16.24 -16.04 -13.01
N LYS A 398 -17.41 -16.39 -13.57
CA LYS A 398 -17.89 -15.75 -14.83
C LYS A 398 -18.20 -14.26 -14.63
N SER A 399 -18.69 -13.90 -13.45
CA SER A 399 -19.00 -12.52 -13.08
C SER A 399 -18.82 -12.29 -11.59
N ALA A 400 -18.68 -11.02 -11.22
CA ALA A 400 -18.58 -10.58 -9.85
C ALA A 400 -19.33 -9.26 -9.68
N PHE A 401 -20.00 -9.12 -8.54
CA PHE A 401 -20.50 -7.85 -8.06
C PHE A 401 -19.65 -7.41 -6.88
N SER A 402 -19.24 -6.16 -6.87
CA SER A 402 -18.44 -5.60 -5.79
C SER A 402 -18.93 -4.20 -5.41
N VAL A 403 -18.86 -3.90 -4.12
CA VAL A 403 -19.00 -2.55 -3.59
C VAL A 403 -17.71 -2.23 -2.88
N GLY A 404 -17.15 -1.07 -3.16
CA GLY A 404 -15.87 -0.65 -2.64
C GLY A 404 -15.81 0.84 -2.34
N LEU A 405 -14.76 1.19 -1.60
CA LEU A 405 -14.33 2.57 -1.44
C LEU A 405 -13.24 2.83 -2.48
N SER A 406 -13.29 3.99 -3.11
CA SER A 406 -12.23 4.49 -3.99
C SER A 406 -11.87 5.89 -3.48
N LEU A 407 -10.75 6.00 -2.80
CA LEU A 407 -10.25 7.30 -2.29
C LEU A 407 -9.32 7.99 -3.29
N SER A 408 -9.08 7.36 -4.45
CA SER A 408 -8.28 7.87 -5.55
C SER A 408 -9.16 7.98 -6.79
N LEU A 409 -9.85 9.07 -6.92
CA LEU A 409 -10.41 9.55 -8.18
C LEU A 409 -9.60 10.75 -8.60
#